data_16b6433c7c308e871908dd8676ba80c5
#
_entry.id   16b6433c7c308e871908dd8676ba80c5
#
_cell.length_a   1.000
_cell.length_b   1.000
_cell.length_c   1.000
_cell.angle_alpha   90.00
_cell.angle_beta   90.00
_cell.angle_gamma   90.00
#
_symmetry.space_group_name_H-M   'P 1'
#
loop_
_entity.id
_entity.type
_entity.pdbx_description
1 polymer ?
#
loop_
_entity_poly.entity_id
_entity_poly.type
_entity_poly.pdbx_seq_one_letter_code
_entity_poly.pdbx_strand_id
1 'polypeptide(L)'
;IDRTLELATSYLTLCAMAGTMKHVIKKARPDGSGFDSFPSGHTATAFMGAELIRIEYGHKSPLYTIGAYSVATAVGALRLYNGKHWLTDVVAGAGVGILSARIGYWLLPYTKNNISPFCKFRASFPGT
;
A
#
# COMPACT_ATOMS: atom_id res chain seq x y z
N ILE A 1 -8.95 3.45 15.33
CA ILE A 1 -9.27 2.07 14.95
C ILE A 1 -9.58 1.94 13.46
N ASP A 2 -10.31 2.92 12.90
CA ASP A 2 -10.62 2.93 11.47
C ASP A 2 -9.37 2.97 10.61
N ARG A 3 -8.40 3.79 10.99
CA ARG A 3 -7.12 3.90 10.28
C ARG A 3 -6.32 2.62 10.38
N THR A 4 -6.37 1.94 11.53
CA THR A 4 -5.69 0.65 11.71
C THR A 4 -6.33 -0.42 10.83
N LEU A 5 -7.67 -0.48 10.77
CA LEU A 5 -8.39 -1.43 9.92
C LEU A 5 -8.13 -1.14 8.44
N GLU A 6 -8.13 0.13 8.06
CA GLU A 6 -7.85 0.55 6.68
C GLU A 6 -6.44 0.14 6.27
N LEU A 7 -5.44 0.42 7.13
CA LEU A 7 -4.07 0.05 6.88
C LEU A 7 -3.90 -1.45 6.78
N ALA A 8 -4.49 -2.20 7.72
CA ALA A 8 -4.40 -3.66 7.74
C ALA A 8 -5.04 -4.27 6.49
N THR A 9 -6.23 -3.82 6.11
CA THR A 9 -6.94 -4.30 4.92
C THR A 9 -6.16 -3.97 3.65
N SER A 10 -5.64 -2.76 3.56
CA SER A 10 -4.83 -2.32 2.42
C SER A 10 -3.56 -3.15 2.30
N TYR A 11 -2.88 -3.39 3.41
CA TYR A 11 -1.65 -4.18 3.43
C TYR A 11 -1.91 -5.65 3.07
N LEU A 12 -2.99 -6.24 3.58
CA LEU A 12 -3.37 -7.60 3.21
C LEU A 12 -3.69 -7.70 1.72
N THR A 13 -4.39 -6.71 1.17
CA THR A 13 -4.68 -6.64 -0.27
C THR A 13 -3.39 -6.54 -1.07
N LEU A 14 -2.47 -5.68 -0.63
CA LEU A 14 -1.17 -5.52 -1.27
C LEU A 14 -0.39 -6.83 -1.25
N CYS A 15 -0.33 -7.49 -0.11
CA CYS A 15 0.38 -8.77 0.02
C CYS A 15 -0.23 -9.84 -0.87
N ALA A 16 -1.55 -9.92 -0.94
CA ALA A 16 -2.24 -10.88 -1.80
C ALA A 16 -1.95 -10.60 -3.29
N MET A 17 -2.07 -9.35 -3.71
CA MET A 17 -1.81 -8.97 -5.11
C MET A 17 -0.35 -9.14 -5.48
N ALA A 18 0.56 -8.58 -4.70
CA ALA A 18 1.99 -8.65 -4.98
C ALA A 18 2.50 -10.08 -4.87
N GLY A 19 2.07 -10.83 -3.88
CA GLY A 19 2.45 -12.23 -3.70
C GLY A 19 2.00 -13.09 -4.85
N THR A 20 0.76 -12.93 -5.31
CA THR A 20 0.23 -13.65 -6.47
C THR A 20 1.03 -13.31 -7.72
N MET A 21 1.29 -12.02 -7.95
CA MET A 21 2.06 -11.59 -9.12
C MET A 21 3.49 -12.11 -9.09
N LYS A 22 4.14 -12.11 -7.93
CA LYS A 22 5.49 -12.66 -7.78
C LYS A 22 5.53 -14.17 -8.05
N HIS A 23 4.49 -14.87 -7.63
CA HIS A 23 4.40 -16.33 -7.83
C HIS A 23 4.14 -16.69 -9.29
N VAL A 24 3.29 -15.92 -9.98
CA VAL A 24 2.94 -16.14 -11.38
C VAL A 24 4.01 -15.61 -12.32
N ILE A 25 4.53 -14.40 -12.04
CA ILE A 25 5.51 -13.72 -12.88
C ILE A 25 6.88 -13.82 -12.21
N LYS A 26 7.66 -14.82 -12.62
CA LYS A 26 9.02 -15.01 -12.11
C LYS A 26 9.98 -14.19 -12.96
N LYS A 27 10.41 -13.06 -12.42
CA LYS A 27 11.28 -12.12 -13.12
C LYS A 27 12.58 -11.95 -12.34
N ALA A 28 13.70 -12.10 -13.03
CA ALA A 28 15.02 -11.96 -12.42
C ALA A 28 15.28 -10.52 -12.00
N ARG A 29 15.89 -10.34 -10.81
CA ARG A 29 16.35 -9.02 -10.37
C ARG A 29 17.57 -8.58 -11.15
N PRO A 30 17.77 -7.26 -11.36
CA PRO A 30 18.96 -6.77 -12.08
C PRO A 30 20.28 -7.22 -11.47
N ASP A 31 20.34 -7.39 -10.15
CA ASP A 31 21.55 -7.82 -9.44
C ASP A 31 21.70 -9.35 -9.34
N GLY A 32 20.76 -10.10 -9.90
CA GLY A 32 20.81 -11.58 -9.90
C GLY A 32 20.46 -12.21 -8.55
N SER A 33 19.95 -11.46 -7.58
CA SER A 33 19.70 -11.98 -6.23
C SER A 33 18.45 -12.86 -6.12
N GLY A 34 17.61 -12.95 -7.16
CA GLY A 34 16.42 -13.77 -7.13
C GLY A 34 15.51 -13.55 -8.32
N PHE A 35 14.37 -14.25 -8.32
CA PHE A 35 13.38 -14.20 -9.40
C PHE A 35 12.07 -13.56 -8.97
N ASP A 36 12.09 -12.79 -7.89
CA ASP A 36 10.91 -12.15 -7.30
C ASP A 36 10.92 -10.63 -7.53
N SER A 37 11.45 -10.20 -8.68
CA SER A 37 11.60 -8.77 -8.99
C SER A 37 10.26 -8.04 -9.18
N PHE A 38 9.27 -8.69 -9.76
CA PHE A 38 8.01 -8.05 -10.14
C PHE A 38 6.86 -8.49 -9.22
N PRO A 39 6.06 -7.56 -8.69
CA PRO A 39 6.32 -6.12 -8.63
C PRO A 39 7.23 -5.77 -7.44
N SER A 40 7.68 -4.50 -7.36
CA SER A 40 8.49 -4.04 -6.24
C SER A 40 7.65 -3.92 -4.96
N GLY A 41 7.94 -4.77 -3.96
CA GLY A 41 7.22 -4.76 -2.69
C GLY A 41 7.44 -3.50 -1.86
N HIS A 42 8.69 -3.00 -1.83
CA HIS A 42 9.01 -1.76 -1.10
C HIS A 42 8.31 -0.56 -1.73
N THR A 43 8.33 -0.45 -3.05
CA THR A 43 7.64 0.60 -3.78
C THR A 43 6.14 0.52 -3.56
N ALA A 44 5.56 -0.68 -3.65
CA ALA A 44 4.13 -0.89 -3.44
C ALA A 44 3.71 -0.43 -2.04
N THR A 45 4.47 -0.80 -1.00
CA THR A 45 4.18 -0.40 0.38
C THR A 45 4.29 1.11 0.54
N ALA A 46 5.31 1.73 -0.05
CA ALA A 46 5.51 3.18 0.04
C ALA A 46 4.37 3.95 -0.63
N PHE A 47 3.96 3.53 -1.83
CA PHE A 47 2.86 4.19 -2.54
C PHE A 47 1.50 3.91 -1.90
N MET A 48 1.31 2.73 -1.30
CA MET A 48 0.12 2.46 -0.49
C MET A 48 0.01 3.44 0.66
N GLY A 49 1.10 3.64 1.41
CA GLY A 49 1.13 4.60 2.51
C GLY A 49 0.88 6.02 2.03
N ALA A 50 1.47 6.41 0.89
CA ALA A 50 1.27 7.74 0.31
C ALA A 50 -0.20 7.96 -0.06
N GLU A 51 -0.85 6.98 -0.67
CA GLU A 51 -2.27 7.10 -1.05
C GLU A 51 -3.18 7.16 0.17
N LEU A 52 -2.89 6.38 1.21
CA LEU A 52 -3.64 6.44 2.47
C LEU A 52 -3.50 7.82 3.12
N ILE A 53 -2.33 8.42 3.09
CA ILE A 53 -2.11 9.78 3.59
C ILE A 53 -2.94 10.78 2.76
N ARG A 54 -2.96 10.62 1.44
CA ARG A 54 -3.75 11.48 0.57
C ARG A 54 -5.24 11.39 0.91
N ILE A 55 -5.74 10.17 1.11
CA ILE A 55 -7.17 9.94 1.43
C ILE A 55 -7.51 10.58 2.78
N GLU A 56 -6.65 10.41 3.79
CA GLU A 56 -6.95 10.85 5.16
C GLU A 56 -6.65 12.34 5.38
N TYR A 57 -5.58 12.87 4.79
CA TYR A 57 -5.07 14.20 5.11
C TYR A 57 -4.99 15.15 3.92
N GLY A 58 -5.20 14.66 2.70
CA GLY A 58 -5.07 15.49 1.50
C GLY A 58 -6.02 16.68 1.47
N HIS A 59 -7.19 16.53 2.07
CA HIS A 59 -8.18 17.62 2.16
C HIS A 59 -7.76 18.73 3.13
N LYS A 60 -6.85 18.44 4.06
CA LYS A 60 -6.35 19.42 5.02
C LYS A 60 -5.27 20.30 4.41
N SER A 61 -4.39 19.71 3.62
CA SER A 61 -3.34 20.45 2.93
C SER A 61 -2.76 19.59 1.80
N PRO A 62 -2.51 20.15 0.61
CA PRO A 62 -1.84 19.42 -0.46
C PRO A 62 -0.40 19.04 -0.11
N LEU A 63 0.21 19.67 0.90
CA LEU A 63 1.56 19.35 1.34
C LEU A 63 1.68 17.92 1.86
N TYR A 64 0.64 17.37 2.48
CA TYR A 64 0.63 15.97 2.92
C TYR A 64 0.80 15.03 1.73
N THR A 65 0.04 15.26 0.67
CA THR A 65 0.10 14.44 -0.54
C THR A 65 1.46 14.58 -1.22
N ILE A 66 1.93 15.81 -1.40
CA ILE A 66 3.21 16.09 -2.06
C ILE A 66 4.35 15.42 -1.29
N GLY A 67 4.39 15.59 0.04
CA GLY A 67 5.43 14.99 0.87
C GLY A 67 5.41 13.47 0.82
N ALA A 68 4.23 12.87 0.97
CA ALA A 68 4.07 11.42 0.99
C ALA A 68 4.48 10.79 -0.34
N TYR A 69 4.03 11.36 -1.47
CA TYR A 69 4.38 10.84 -2.79
C TYR A 69 5.84 11.11 -3.14
N SER A 70 6.43 12.20 -2.64
CA SER A 70 7.86 12.46 -2.80
C SER A 70 8.70 11.38 -2.12
N VAL A 71 8.35 11.00 -0.89
CA VAL A 71 9.02 9.93 -0.17
C VAL A 71 8.85 8.59 -0.90
N ALA A 72 7.65 8.29 -1.37
CA ALA A 72 7.37 7.05 -2.09
C ALA A 72 8.20 6.98 -3.38
N THR A 73 8.29 8.07 -4.12
CA THR A 73 9.10 8.16 -5.34
C THR A 73 10.59 7.95 -5.02
N ALA A 74 11.07 8.52 -3.93
CA ALA A 74 12.45 8.33 -3.48
C ALA A 74 12.74 6.86 -3.17
N VAL A 75 11.81 6.16 -2.53
CA VAL A 75 11.94 4.70 -2.27
C VAL A 75 12.09 3.94 -3.58
N GLY A 76 11.24 4.23 -4.57
CA GLY A 76 11.31 3.61 -5.88
C GLY A 76 12.64 3.88 -6.57
N ALA A 77 13.11 5.12 -6.52
CA ALA A 77 14.38 5.51 -7.12
C ALA A 77 15.57 4.79 -6.48
N LEU A 78 15.54 4.62 -5.14
CA LEU A 78 16.58 3.88 -4.43
C LEU A 78 16.61 2.41 -4.82
N ARG A 79 15.44 1.80 -5.04
CA ARG A 79 15.39 0.39 -5.49
C ARG A 79 16.00 0.25 -6.89
N LEU A 80 15.79 1.22 -7.76
CA LEU A 80 16.42 1.23 -9.09
C LEU A 80 17.93 1.44 -8.96
N TYR A 81 18.36 2.39 -8.15
CA TYR A 81 19.77 2.70 -7.95
C TYR A 81 20.54 1.49 -7.39
N ASN A 82 19.93 0.76 -6.45
CA ASN A 82 20.58 -0.40 -5.83
C ASN A 82 20.49 -1.67 -6.69
N GLY A 83 19.91 -1.61 -7.88
CA GLY A 83 19.81 -2.76 -8.78
C GLY A 83 18.87 -3.86 -8.29
N LYS A 84 17.95 -3.55 -7.39
CA LYS A 84 17.03 -4.54 -6.81
C LYS A 84 15.80 -4.78 -7.68
N HIS A 85 15.42 -3.79 -8.49
CA HIS A 85 14.23 -3.87 -9.33
C HIS A 85 14.44 -3.15 -10.65
N TRP A 86 13.68 -3.57 -11.66
CA TRP A 86 13.61 -2.88 -12.94
C TRP A 86 12.61 -1.74 -12.86
N LEU A 87 12.67 -0.79 -13.81
CA LEU A 87 11.73 0.34 -13.86
C LEU A 87 10.28 -0.14 -13.91
N THR A 88 10.00 -1.17 -14.72
CA THR A 88 8.65 -1.75 -14.82
C THR A 88 8.18 -2.30 -13.47
N ASP A 89 9.07 -2.88 -12.68
CA ASP A 89 8.75 -3.41 -11.35
C ASP A 89 8.35 -2.31 -10.40
N VAL A 90 9.05 -1.17 -10.46
CA VAL A 90 8.78 -0.01 -9.62
C VAL A 90 7.44 0.62 -10.01
N VAL A 91 7.19 0.80 -11.31
CA VAL A 91 5.92 1.36 -11.80
C VAL A 91 4.76 0.44 -11.43
N ALA A 92 4.91 -0.87 -11.62
CA ALA A 92 3.88 -1.84 -11.24
C ALA A 92 3.65 -1.83 -9.73
N GLY A 93 4.72 -1.74 -8.94
CA GLY A 93 4.64 -1.65 -7.49
C GLY A 93 3.85 -0.42 -7.05
N ALA A 94 4.12 0.73 -7.66
CA ALA A 94 3.39 1.96 -7.38
C ALA A 94 1.89 1.77 -7.65
N GLY A 95 1.54 1.18 -8.80
CA GLY A 95 0.16 0.91 -9.16
C GLY A 95 -0.53 -0.05 -8.17
N VAL A 96 0.15 -1.13 -7.81
CA VAL A 96 -0.37 -2.10 -6.82
C VAL A 96 -0.59 -1.43 -5.48
N GLY A 97 0.35 -0.59 -5.04
CA GLY A 97 0.24 0.13 -3.76
C GLY A 97 -0.95 1.07 -3.73
N ILE A 98 -1.10 1.89 -4.76
CA ILE A 98 -2.21 2.84 -4.85
C ILE A 98 -3.54 2.09 -4.89
N LEU A 99 -3.63 1.05 -5.71
CA LEU A 99 -4.86 0.25 -5.83
C LEU A 99 -5.20 -0.45 -4.52
N SER A 100 -4.21 -0.99 -3.83
CA SER A 100 -4.41 -1.64 -2.53
C SER A 100 -4.96 -0.67 -1.50
N ALA A 101 -4.45 0.56 -1.46
CA ALA A 101 -4.93 1.60 -0.56
C ALA A 101 -6.39 1.95 -0.86
N ARG A 102 -6.73 2.08 -2.14
CA ARG A 102 -8.09 2.37 -2.58
C ARG A 102 -9.06 1.24 -2.21
N ILE A 103 -8.65 0.00 -2.44
CA ILE A 103 -9.46 -1.17 -2.08
C ILE A 103 -9.67 -1.23 -0.57
N GLY A 104 -8.61 -0.99 0.21
CA GLY A 104 -8.73 -0.95 1.68
C GLY A 104 -9.70 0.12 2.15
N TYR A 105 -9.66 1.29 1.55
CA TYR A 105 -10.58 2.38 1.85
C TYR A 105 -12.03 2.01 1.50
N TRP A 106 -12.25 1.43 0.31
CA TRP A 106 -13.59 1.04 -0.12
C TRP A 106 -14.17 -0.09 0.71
N LEU A 107 -13.33 -1.01 1.19
CA LEU A 107 -13.77 -2.13 2.02
C LEU A 107 -13.91 -1.77 3.50
N LEU A 108 -13.51 -0.57 3.90
CA LEU A 108 -13.54 -0.16 5.30
C LEU A 108 -14.93 -0.33 5.95
N PRO A 109 -16.06 0.09 5.34
CA PRO A 109 -17.38 -0.13 5.93
C PRO A 109 -17.69 -1.61 6.14
N TYR A 110 -17.34 -2.46 5.18
CA TYR A 110 -17.55 -3.90 5.27
C TYR A 110 -16.69 -4.54 6.34
N THR A 111 -15.42 -4.14 6.39
CA THR A 111 -14.48 -4.63 7.39
C THR A 111 -14.94 -4.28 8.80
N LYS A 112 -15.39 -3.06 9.01
CA LYS A 112 -15.93 -2.61 10.31
C LYS A 112 -17.14 -3.42 10.72
N ASN A 113 -18.05 -3.70 9.78
CA ASN A 113 -19.28 -4.43 10.06
C ASN A 113 -19.03 -5.91 10.37
N ASN A 114 -17.99 -6.50 9.77
CA ASN A 114 -17.70 -7.93 9.88
C ASN A 114 -16.71 -8.26 11.00
N ILE A 115 -15.90 -7.30 11.42
CA ILE A 115 -14.84 -7.59 12.39
C ILE A 115 -15.35 -7.69 13.81
N SER A 116 -16.53 -7.30 14.14
CA SER A 116 -17.05 -7.75 15.39
C SER A 116 -18.06 -6.86 16.07
N PRO A 117 -18.83 -7.51 16.93
CA PRO A 117 -19.60 -6.82 17.97
C PRO A 117 -18.77 -5.80 18.75
N PHE A 118 -17.44 -6.03 18.87
CA PHE A 118 -16.55 -5.12 19.60
C PHE A 118 -16.46 -3.75 18.93
N CYS A 119 -16.29 -3.69 17.60
CA CYS A 119 -16.25 -2.41 16.89
C CYS A 119 -17.58 -1.69 16.93
N LYS A 120 -18.69 -2.44 16.83
CA LYS A 120 -20.05 -1.89 16.97
C LYS A 120 -20.29 -1.38 18.37
N PHE A 121 -19.87 -2.13 19.37
CA PHE A 121 -19.98 -1.75 20.77
C PHE A 121 -19.24 -0.44 21.03
N ARG A 122 -18.00 -0.34 20.55
CA ARG A 122 -17.20 0.86 20.74
C ARG A 122 -17.77 2.08 20.01
N ALA A 123 -18.36 1.85 18.84
CA ALA A 123 -19.00 2.93 18.08
C ALA A 123 -20.26 3.47 18.77
N SER A 124 -20.87 2.67 19.66
CA SER A 124 -22.05 3.08 20.42
C SER A 124 -21.74 4.00 21.60
N PHE A 125 -20.47 4.20 21.91
CA PHE A 125 -20.03 5.08 23.00
C PHE A 125 -19.26 6.27 22.46
N PRO A 126 -19.93 7.39 22.16
CA PRO A 126 -19.27 8.59 21.65
C PRO A 126 -18.24 9.11 22.66
N GLY A 127 -17.08 9.51 22.16
CA GLY A 127 -16.00 10.04 22.99
C GLY A 127 -14.99 9.01 23.45
N THR A 128 -15.16 7.75 23.04
CA THR A 128 -14.16 6.68 23.25
C THR A 128 -13.59 6.13 21.91
#